data_df93ebd9cf3a1ccb1d2d5da75ce44620
#
_entry.id   df93ebd9cf3a1ccb1d2d5da75ce44620
#
_cell.length_a   1.000
_cell.length_b   1.000
_cell.length_c   1.000
_cell.angle_alpha   90.00
_cell.angle_beta   90.00
_cell.angle_gamma   90.00
#
_symmetry.space_group_name_H-M   'P 1'
#
loop_
_entity.id
_entity.type
_entity.pdbx_description
1 polymer ?
#
loop_
_entity_poly.entity_id
_entity_poly.type
_entity_poly.pdbx_seq_one_letter_code
_entity_poly.pdbx_strand_id
1 'polypeptide(L)'
;MTTYYIDFQNGCDENDGLRPETPFRTQHPELLQPDDTVLFRRGSVFRGPLQNPSGRWEHPIHYGAYGEGEPPVFCGSQSLSDPAQWENVGGSIWRFTGMLSGETANLIYGDGTCGALRWTREELCEQGDWFDSCLGYSIQQLPLAEDHTLLVYSQENPAIFYKTIECATSQYRWLAHCGHDMVISDLEFRNNGLHGIAGEEGGRNLRIENCRFAKIGGAVWDKDQKIRFGNAFECWNVAENVEVEHCVFDDIYDSAVTHQGGADCKPAYHFLIRNNTFRRCGMAAYEQRDLLPTYAEFTDNVCEDAGEGFSRLGETMPRRSEIWPQPMGHHVFLWRISHATGNEHFALCRNTFGDAPYGAAVYSVNTPEADRLVHLEENRYPMQRYTLVGRMYGIDYPDPSAWESRRKEESERESLMKVFTVALIGAGNRGEIYTDIMKTLPEKFRVVAVADPNENHRRNIQNKHNLPDSHVFHTWQELLAQPRLADLAVIATQDSMHYEPAMKALAAGYDVLLEKPLARTEEECIELREQARKYGRKFMVCHVLRYTPFYSRVKQLIDEGVLGDIVTIVHTEGLGNIHQSHSFVRGNWGNTAKSNFMLLAKSCHD
;
A
#
# COMPACT_ATOMS: atom_id res chain seq x y z
N MET A 1 35.81 -1.22 0.59
CA MET A 1 35.17 -0.10 1.32
C MET A 1 36.06 1.13 1.15
N THR A 2 35.65 2.03 0.27
CA THR A 2 36.34 3.28 -0.05
C THR A 2 35.40 4.44 0.27
N THR A 3 35.94 5.55 0.76
CA THR A 3 35.15 6.78 0.97
C THR A 3 35.56 7.81 -0.05
N TYR A 4 34.59 8.31 -0.83
CA TYR A 4 34.75 9.38 -1.80
C TYR A 4 34.12 10.66 -1.29
N TYR A 5 34.81 11.79 -1.49
CA TYR A 5 34.38 13.12 -1.08
C TYR A 5 34.07 13.95 -2.31
N ILE A 6 32.92 14.65 -2.30
CA ILE A 6 32.47 15.48 -3.42
C ILE A 6 32.15 16.89 -2.89
N ASP A 7 32.77 17.91 -3.50
CA ASP A 7 32.49 19.34 -3.25
C ASP A 7 32.26 20.03 -4.59
N PHE A 8 30.99 20.28 -4.93
CA PHE A 8 30.62 20.92 -6.20
C PHE A 8 31.23 22.30 -6.39
N GLN A 9 31.50 23.04 -5.31
CA GLN A 9 32.02 24.42 -5.37
C GLN A 9 33.54 24.46 -5.45
N ASN A 10 34.23 23.66 -4.62
CA ASN A 10 35.68 23.76 -4.43
C ASN A 10 36.44 22.51 -4.86
N GLY A 11 35.74 21.45 -5.29
CA GLY A 11 36.34 20.23 -5.75
C GLY A 11 36.97 20.36 -7.15
N CYS A 12 37.74 19.33 -7.53
CA CYS A 12 38.35 19.22 -8.85
C CYS A 12 38.40 17.77 -9.26
N ASP A 13 37.95 17.44 -10.48
CA ASP A 13 37.88 16.04 -10.94
C ASP A 13 39.28 15.48 -11.34
N GLU A 14 40.33 16.28 -11.27
CA GLU A 14 41.72 15.83 -11.32
C GLU A 14 42.22 15.28 -9.96
N ASN A 15 41.49 15.52 -8.86
CA ASN A 15 41.78 14.99 -7.55
C ASN A 15 41.53 13.48 -7.47
N ASP A 16 41.94 12.87 -6.38
CA ASP A 16 41.66 11.43 -6.12
C ASP A 16 40.29 11.16 -5.43
N GLY A 17 39.65 12.23 -4.92
CA GLY A 17 38.38 12.15 -4.20
C GLY A 17 38.43 11.40 -2.86
N LEU A 18 39.61 10.99 -2.38
CA LEU A 18 39.75 10.12 -1.23
C LEU A 18 39.88 10.85 0.12
N ARG A 19 39.93 12.18 0.11
CA ARG A 19 40.08 13.03 1.31
C ARG A 19 39.20 14.26 1.21
N PRO A 20 38.75 14.80 2.35
CA PRO A 20 38.03 16.09 2.37
C PRO A 20 38.78 17.25 1.74
N GLU A 21 40.12 17.23 1.72
CA GLU A 21 40.99 18.25 1.16
C GLU A 21 41.22 18.11 -0.36
N THR A 22 40.96 16.93 -0.90
CA THR A 22 41.07 16.62 -2.34
C THR A 22 39.78 16.06 -2.93
N PRO A 23 38.62 16.74 -2.74
CA PRO A 23 37.35 16.22 -3.19
C PRO A 23 37.20 16.27 -4.71
N PHE A 24 36.40 15.39 -5.27
CA PHE A 24 35.92 15.56 -6.63
C PHE A 24 34.94 16.75 -6.74
N ARG A 25 34.85 17.34 -7.93
CA ARG A 25 33.83 18.33 -8.21
C ARG A 25 32.51 17.71 -8.62
N THR A 26 32.55 16.65 -9.40
CA THR A 26 31.37 15.94 -9.93
C THR A 26 31.23 14.55 -9.34
N GLN A 27 30.08 13.92 -9.57
CA GLN A 27 29.81 12.56 -9.14
C GLN A 27 30.49 11.57 -10.09
N HIS A 28 31.08 10.51 -9.53
CA HIS A 28 31.77 9.45 -10.25
C HIS A 28 31.15 8.09 -9.96
N PRO A 29 29.90 7.81 -10.41
CA PRO A 29 29.20 6.55 -10.12
C PRO A 29 29.92 5.32 -10.69
N GLU A 30 30.71 5.48 -11.73
CA GLU A 30 31.50 4.42 -12.37
C GLU A 30 32.64 3.86 -11.50
N LEU A 31 33.04 4.59 -10.46
CA LEU A 31 34.08 4.17 -9.52
C LEU A 31 33.55 3.30 -8.39
N LEU A 32 32.24 3.37 -8.13
CA LEU A 32 31.63 2.83 -6.92
C LEU A 32 31.56 1.30 -6.94
N GLN A 33 31.89 0.71 -5.81
CA GLN A 33 31.77 -0.72 -5.53
C GLN A 33 30.90 -0.93 -4.28
N PRO A 34 30.32 -2.11 -4.09
CA PRO A 34 29.63 -2.44 -2.83
C PRO A 34 30.50 -2.12 -1.60
N ASP A 35 29.88 -1.69 -0.52
CA ASP A 35 30.50 -1.15 0.71
C ASP A 35 31.18 0.20 0.59
N ASP A 36 31.14 0.88 -0.54
CA ASP A 36 31.71 2.21 -0.67
C ASP A 36 30.79 3.27 -0.06
N THR A 37 31.40 4.40 0.29
CA THR A 37 30.71 5.55 0.85
C THR A 37 30.99 6.79 -0.02
N VAL A 38 29.94 7.56 -0.33
CA VAL A 38 30.02 8.81 -1.06
C VAL A 38 29.52 9.94 -0.15
N LEU A 39 30.37 10.91 0.11
CA LEU A 39 30.05 12.02 1.00
C LEU A 39 30.06 13.35 0.23
N PHE A 40 28.96 14.08 0.35
CA PHE A 40 28.77 15.38 -0.26
C PHE A 40 29.02 16.50 0.76
N ARG A 41 29.66 17.56 0.33
CA ARG A 41 29.96 18.72 1.20
C ARG A 41 28.70 19.40 1.69
N ARG A 42 28.53 19.56 3.00
CA ARG A 42 27.45 20.36 3.59
C ARG A 42 27.51 21.81 3.09
N GLY A 43 26.36 22.44 2.89
CA GLY A 43 26.18 23.76 2.32
C GLY A 43 26.30 23.84 0.80
N SER A 44 26.58 22.73 0.10
CA SER A 44 26.63 22.68 -1.37
C SER A 44 25.23 22.44 -1.99
N VAL A 45 25.02 23.01 -3.19
CA VAL A 45 23.84 22.80 -4.01
C VAL A 45 24.24 22.13 -5.32
N PHE A 46 23.81 20.90 -5.52
CA PHE A 46 23.99 20.12 -6.74
C PHE A 46 22.72 20.25 -7.59
N ARG A 47 22.85 20.88 -8.78
CA ARG A 47 21.71 20.99 -9.71
C ARG A 47 21.66 19.75 -10.58
N GLY A 48 20.69 18.90 -10.31
CA GLY A 48 20.46 17.60 -10.95
C GLY A 48 20.35 16.46 -9.95
N PRO A 49 20.20 15.23 -10.46
CA PRO A 49 19.96 14.05 -9.64
C PRO A 49 21.23 13.53 -8.95
N LEU A 50 21.04 12.89 -7.81
CA LEU A 50 22.03 11.99 -7.23
C LEU A 50 22.21 10.79 -8.15
N GLN A 51 23.44 10.52 -8.57
CA GLN A 51 23.81 9.35 -9.33
C GLN A 51 24.15 8.23 -8.36
N ASN A 52 23.15 7.44 -7.99
CA ASN A 52 23.23 6.45 -6.91
C ASN A 52 23.07 5.01 -7.43
N PRO A 53 24.12 4.39 -8.01
CA PRO A 53 24.07 2.96 -8.28
C PRO A 53 23.82 2.15 -7.02
N SER A 54 23.14 1.03 -7.20
CA SER A 54 22.81 0.09 -6.12
C SER A 54 24.05 -0.71 -5.68
N GLY A 55 24.05 -1.11 -4.40
CA GLY A 55 25.04 -2.01 -3.84
C GLY A 55 24.74 -3.48 -4.15
N ARG A 56 25.08 -4.35 -3.20
CA ARG A 56 24.74 -5.78 -3.22
C ARG A 56 24.21 -6.21 -1.87
N TRP A 57 23.50 -7.30 -1.83
CA TRP A 57 23.02 -7.91 -0.59
C TRP A 57 24.12 -7.96 0.48
N GLU A 58 23.81 -7.43 1.68
CA GLU A 58 24.74 -7.26 2.81
C GLU A 58 25.94 -6.32 2.56
N HIS A 59 26.03 -5.70 1.40
CA HIS A 59 27.12 -4.81 0.99
C HIS A 59 26.54 -3.51 0.39
N PRO A 60 25.84 -2.67 1.17
CA PRO A 60 25.21 -1.45 0.66
C PRO A 60 26.24 -0.39 0.27
N ILE A 61 25.84 0.50 -0.65
CA ILE A 61 26.56 1.75 -0.88
C ILE A 61 25.92 2.84 -0.01
N HIS A 62 26.75 3.65 0.65
CA HIS A 62 26.33 4.73 1.51
C HIS A 62 26.50 6.07 0.82
N TYR A 63 25.41 6.88 0.79
CA TYR A 63 25.40 8.24 0.29
C TYR A 63 25.07 9.18 1.46
N GLY A 64 25.95 10.11 1.77
CA GLY A 64 25.78 10.97 2.94
C GLY A 64 26.45 12.32 2.81
N ALA A 65 26.69 12.98 3.93
CA ALA A 65 27.26 14.32 3.98
C ALA A 65 28.54 14.38 4.82
N TYR A 66 29.41 15.37 4.54
CA TYR A 66 30.57 15.69 5.37
C TYR A 66 30.72 17.19 5.60
N GLY A 67 31.51 17.55 6.62
CA GLY A 67 31.73 18.92 7.03
C GLY A 67 30.64 19.48 7.93
N GLU A 68 30.60 20.78 8.11
CA GLU A 68 29.61 21.46 8.95
C GLU A 68 28.66 22.32 8.11
N GLY A 69 27.47 22.58 8.62
CA GLY A 69 26.45 23.42 8.00
C GLY A 69 25.19 22.63 7.57
N GLU A 70 24.37 23.26 6.73
CA GLU A 70 23.12 22.65 6.20
C GLU A 70 23.42 21.42 5.34
N PRO A 71 22.47 20.47 5.22
CA PRO A 71 22.64 19.32 4.35
C PRO A 71 22.99 19.71 2.92
N PRO A 72 23.77 18.90 2.18
CA PRO A 72 23.94 19.09 0.75
C PRO A 72 22.63 18.88 0.01
N VAL A 73 22.38 19.74 -0.98
CA VAL A 73 21.08 19.82 -1.68
C VAL A 73 21.20 19.25 -3.08
N PHE A 74 20.32 18.32 -3.43
CA PHE A 74 20.04 17.90 -4.81
C PHE A 74 18.78 18.64 -5.29
N CYS A 75 18.96 19.51 -6.29
CA CYS A 75 17.96 20.48 -6.72
C CYS A 75 17.56 20.23 -8.19
N GLY A 76 16.27 20.00 -8.44
CA GLY A 76 15.73 19.74 -9.78
C GLY A 76 15.31 20.98 -10.56
N SER A 77 15.39 22.17 -9.96
CA SER A 77 14.99 23.42 -10.62
C SER A 77 16.12 24.07 -11.42
N GLN A 78 15.72 24.89 -12.38
CA GLN A 78 16.60 25.87 -13.01
C GLN A 78 16.26 27.28 -12.53
N SER A 79 17.26 28.18 -12.52
CA SER A 79 17.06 29.58 -12.15
C SER A 79 16.52 30.38 -13.34
N LEU A 80 15.46 31.14 -13.10
CA LEU A 80 14.89 32.12 -14.04
C LEU A 80 15.09 33.56 -13.54
N SER A 81 16.11 33.79 -12.73
CA SER A 81 16.32 35.01 -11.99
C SER A 81 17.02 36.13 -12.79
N ASP A 82 17.38 35.88 -14.05
CA ASP A 82 17.99 36.92 -14.92
C ASP A 82 16.92 37.83 -15.53
N PRO A 83 16.85 39.12 -15.15
CA PRO A 83 15.87 40.06 -15.71
C PRO A 83 15.94 40.22 -17.23
N ALA A 84 17.09 39.96 -17.85
CA ALA A 84 17.27 40.06 -19.30
C ALA A 84 16.55 38.95 -20.07
N GLN A 85 16.17 37.86 -19.40
CA GLN A 85 15.42 36.73 -19.98
C GLN A 85 13.90 36.89 -19.88
N TRP A 86 13.40 38.06 -19.49
CA TRP A 86 11.98 38.33 -19.37
C TRP A 86 11.54 39.47 -20.29
N GLU A 87 10.56 39.18 -21.14
CA GLU A 87 9.96 40.14 -22.06
C GLU A 87 8.50 40.43 -21.66
N ASN A 88 8.14 41.71 -21.59
CA ASN A 88 6.74 42.07 -21.40
C ASN A 88 5.96 41.89 -22.72
N VAL A 89 4.96 41.04 -22.73
CA VAL A 89 4.14 40.73 -23.91
C VAL A 89 2.76 41.41 -23.89
N GLY A 90 2.60 42.38 -22.99
CA GLY A 90 1.44 43.25 -22.88
C GLY A 90 0.80 43.22 -21.49
N GLY A 91 0.46 44.38 -20.98
CA GLY A 91 -0.07 44.53 -19.62
C GLY A 91 0.91 44.06 -18.56
N SER A 92 0.44 43.24 -17.64
CA SER A 92 1.25 42.61 -16.60
C SER A 92 1.69 41.18 -16.95
N ILE A 93 1.66 40.80 -18.22
CA ILE A 93 2.08 39.46 -18.67
C ILE A 93 3.51 39.49 -19.16
N TRP A 94 4.33 38.60 -18.60
CA TRP A 94 5.74 38.46 -18.93
C TRP A 94 6.03 37.07 -19.49
N ARG A 95 6.80 37.00 -20.56
CA ARG A 95 7.27 35.78 -21.19
C ARG A 95 8.73 35.53 -20.82
N PHE A 96 9.03 34.32 -20.40
CA PHE A 96 10.41 33.86 -20.27
C PHE A 96 10.97 33.56 -21.66
N THR A 97 12.11 34.13 -22.00
CA THR A 97 12.75 34.00 -23.32
C THR A 97 13.94 33.05 -23.33
N GLY A 98 14.35 32.57 -22.15
CA GLY A 98 15.38 31.55 -22.04
C GLY A 98 14.88 30.16 -22.40
N MET A 99 15.79 29.20 -22.45
CA MET A 99 15.45 27.80 -22.70
C MET A 99 14.99 27.13 -21.38
N LEU A 100 13.85 26.47 -21.41
CA LEU A 100 13.39 25.61 -20.34
C LEU A 100 13.83 24.16 -20.56
N SER A 101 14.22 23.50 -19.50
CA SER A 101 14.73 22.13 -19.52
C SER A 101 13.63 21.04 -19.52
N GLY A 102 12.38 21.45 -19.30
CA GLY A 102 11.19 20.60 -19.26
C GLY A 102 9.93 21.45 -19.11
N GLU A 103 8.75 20.84 -19.10
CA GLU A 103 7.52 21.55 -18.76
C GLU A 103 7.61 22.09 -17.32
N THR A 104 7.04 23.25 -17.08
CA THR A 104 7.02 23.88 -15.76
C THR A 104 6.06 23.11 -14.84
N ALA A 105 6.57 22.66 -13.71
CA ALA A 105 5.76 22.02 -12.69
C ALA A 105 5.46 22.95 -11.51
N ASN A 106 6.40 23.83 -11.17
CA ASN A 106 6.20 24.82 -10.11
C ASN A 106 7.17 26.01 -10.29
N LEU A 107 6.71 27.21 -9.97
CA LEU A 107 7.56 28.40 -9.82
C LEU A 107 7.68 28.75 -8.33
N ILE A 108 8.91 28.85 -7.86
CA ILE A 108 9.24 29.13 -6.47
C ILE A 108 9.96 30.48 -6.43
N TYR A 109 9.41 31.42 -5.68
CA TYR A 109 9.87 32.79 -5.60
C TYR A 109 10.82 33.02 -4.43
N GLY A 110 11.56 34.14 -4.46
CA GLY A 110 12.62 34.43 -3.49
C GLY A 110 12.19 34.57 -2.03
N ASP A 111 10.92 34.81 -1.79
CA ASP A 111 10.31 34.80 -0.46
C ASP A 111 9.86 33.38 0.01
N GLY A 112 10.12 32.36 -0.80
CA GLY A 112 9.71 30.97 -0.54
C GLY A 112 8.28 30.63 -0.94
N THR A 113 7.49 31.59 -1.44
CA THR A 113 6.15 31.34 -1.97
C THR A 113 6.20 30.65 -3.33
N CYS A 114 5.10 30.05 -3.73
CA CYS A 114 4.95 29.42 -5.05
C CYS A 114 3.91 30.15 -5.88
N GLY A 115 4.07 30.11 -7.21
CA GLY A 115 3.08 30.64 -8.16
C GLY A 115 1.91 29.70 -8.38
N ALA A 116 0.73 30.25 -8.67
CA ALA A 116 -0.43 29.45 -9.04
C ALA A 116 -0.39 29.09 -10.53
N LEU A 117 -0.49 27.79 -10.85
CA LEU A 117 -0.71 27.35 -12.23
C LEU A 117 -2.08 27.82 -12.72
N ARG A 118 -2.11 28.40 -13.92
CA ARG A 118 -3.33 28.68 -14.67
C ARG A 118 -3.34 27.78 -15.93
N TRP A 119 -4.50 27.27 -16.27
CA TRP A 119 -4.64 26.30 -17.35
C TRP A 119 -4.73 26.95 -18.74
N THR A 120 -5.05 28.24 -18.78
CA THR A 120 -5.05 29.04 -19.99
C THR A 120 -4.37 30.39 -19.74
N ARG A 121 -3.90 31.02 -20.81
CA ARG A 121 -3.28 32.35 -20.74
C ARG A 121 -4.24 33.41 -20.18
N GLU A 122 -5.52 33.29 -20.52
CA GLU A 122 -6.57 34.25 -20.17
C GLU A 122 -6.88 34.25 -18.65
N GLU A 123 -6.52 33.18 -17.95
CA GLU A 123 -6.70 33.04 -16.49
C GLU A 123 -5.61 33.77 -15.68
N LEU A 124 -4.55 34.26 -16.32
CA LEU A 124 -3.45 34.96 -15.65
C LEU A 124 -3.94 36.34 -15.14
N CYS A 125 -4.17 36.49 -13.86
CA CYS A 125 -4.75 37.70 -13.27
C CYS A 125 -4.19 38.12 -11.91
N GLU A 126 -3.50 37.23 -11.20
CA GLU A 126 -2.93 37.51 -9.89
C GLU A 126 -1.40 37.48 -9.90
N GLN A 127 -0.77 38.27 -9.02
CA GLN A 127 0.68 38.34 -8.91
C GLN A 127 1.28 36.95 -8.65
N GLY A 128 2.12 36.49 -9.56
CA GLY A 128 2.79 35.19 -9.49
C GLY A 128 2.03 34.05 -10.19
N ASP A 129 0.85 34.30 -10.77
CA ASP A 129 0.21 33.31 -11.66
C ASP A 129 1.11 32.96 -12.82
N TRP A 130 1.11 31.71 -13.23
CA TRP A 130 1.89 31.25 -14.38
C TRP A 130 1.11 30.27 -15.27
N PHE A 131 1.49 30.25 -16.53
CA PHE A 131 0.97 29.35 -17.58
C PHE A 131 2.14 28.80 -18.40
N ASP A 132 2.11 27.50 -18.69
CA ASP A 132 3.06 26.81 -19.58
C ASP A 132 2.30 26.14 -20.73
N SER A 133 2.76 26.36 -21.96
CA SER A 133 2.08 25.83 -23.15
C SER A 133 2.25 24.31 -23.35
N CYS A 134 3.27 23.69 -22.70
CA CYS A 134 3.63 22.27 -22.82
C CYS A 134 3.16 21.42 -21.64
N LEU A 135 2.10 21.82 -20.93
CA LEU A 135 1.56 21.04 -19.83
C LEU A 135 1.13 19.63 -20.25
N GLY A 136 1.60 18.61 -19.53
CA GLY A 136 1.32 17.18 -19.76
C GLY A 136 2.25 16.51 -20.79
N TYR A 137 3.23 17.20 -21.32
CA TYR A 137 4.16 16.62 -22.30
C TYR A 137 5.10 15.59 -21.67
N SER A 138 5.49 15.79 -20.43
CA SER A 138 6.39 14.87 -19.71
C SER A 138 5.84 13.46 -19.60
N ILE A 139 4.55 13.32 -19.28
CA ILE A 139 3.92 12.00 -19.14
C ILE A 139 3.72 11.30 -20.47
N GLN A 140 3.53 12.07 -21.53
CA GLN A 140 3.42 11.56 -22.89
C GLN A 140 4.81 11.31 -23.51
N GLN A 141 5.90 11.61 -22.80
CA GLN A 141 7.28 11.53 -23.30
C GLN A 141 7.50 12.32 -24.60
N LEU A 142 6.77 13.43 -24.76
CA LEU A 142 6.89 14.31 -25.91
C LEU A 142 8.04 15.30 -25.67
N PRO A 143 8.80 15.64 -26.71
CA PRO A 143 9.75 16.76 -26.64
C PRO A 143 8.96 18.06 -26.46
N LEU A 144 9.57 19.04 -25.79
CA LEU A 144 8.99 20.38 -25.72
C LEU A 144 8.76 20.93 -27.12
N ALA A 145 7.64 21.62 -27.32
CA ALA A 145 7.34 22.25 -28.60
C ALA A 145 8.38 23.36 -28.92
N GLU A 146 8.65 23.60 -30.20
CA GLU A 146 9.58 24.67 -30.64
C GLU A 146 9.12 26.06 -30.16
N ASP A 147 7.82 26.26 -30.01
CA ASP A 147 7.18 27.48 -29.52
C ASP A 147 6.82 27.41 -28.03
N HIS A 148 7.48 26.54 -27.27
CA HIS A 148 7.28 26.41 -25.83
C HIS A 148 7.32 27.77 -25.13
N THR A 149 6.28 28.09 -24.39
CA THR A 149 6.10 29.41 -23.78
C THR A 149 5.72 29.28 -22.33
N LEU A 150 6.51 29.89 -21.45
CA LEU A 150 6.17 30.15 -20.06
C LEU A 150 5.77 31.62 -19.91
N LEU A 151 4.58 31.86 -19.39
CA LEU A 151 4.06 33.19 -19.08
C LEU A 151 3.86 33.33 -17.57
N VAL A 152 4.15 34.53 -17.05
CA VAL A 152 3.94 34.91 -15.66
C VAL A 152 3.20 36.23 -15.58
N TYR A 153 2.19 36.33 -14.73
CA TYR A 153 1.57 37.61 -14.37
C TYR A 153 2.40 38.28 -13.30
N SER A 154 2.91 39.47 -13.57
CA SER A 154 3.66 40.29 -12.62
C SER A 154 3.52 41.78 -12.92
N GLN A 155 3.38 42.60 -11.88
CA GLN A 155 3.29 44.06 -12.00
C GLN A 155 4.52 44.68 -12.63
N GLU A 156 5.70 44.10 -12.40
CA GLU A 156 6.96 44.45 -13.04
C GLU A 156 7.71 43.20 -13.47
N ASN A 157 8.91 43.36 -14.07
CA ASN A 157 9.72 42.21 -14.46
C ASN A 157 9.82 41.18 -13.30
N PRO A 158 9.37 39.92 -13.50
CA PRO A 158 9.31 38.94 -12.43
C PRO A 158 10.64 38.76 -11.67
N ALA A 159 11.76 38.75 -12.39
CA ALA A 159 13.08 38.62 -11.78
C ALA A 159 13.53 39.85 -10.97
N ILE A 160 12.97 41.03 -11.25
CA ILE A 160 13.17 42.23 -10.44
C ILE A 160 12.27 42.17 -9.21
N PHE A 161 11.00 41.85 -9.39
CA PHE A 161 10.01 41.78 -8.32
C PHE A 161 10.38 40.73 -7.25
N TYR A 162 10.65 39.50 -7.68
CA TYR A 162 10.91 38.38 -6.77
C TYR A 162 12.39 38.19 -6.42
N LYS A 163 13.31 38.86 -7.12
CA LYS A 163 14.79 38.76 -7.02
C LYS A 163 15.30 37.36 -7.40
N THR A 164 14.71 36.31 -6.92
CA THR A 164 15.04 34.94 -7.31
C THR A 164 13.79 34.20 -7.74
N ILE A 165 13.92 33.42 -8.80
CA ILE A 165 12.86 32.53 -9.32
C ILE A 165 13.51 31.19 -9.62
N GLU A 166 13.04 30.14 -8.96
CA GLU A 166 13.39 28.76 -9.25
C GLU A 166 12.23 28.09 -9.98
N CYS A 167 12.50 27.50 -11.13
CA CYS A 167 11.52 26.76 -11.92
C CYS A 167 11.78 25.27 -11.77
N ALA A 168 10.94 24.60 -11.00
CA ALA A 168 10.92 23.16 -10.96
C ALA A 168 10.29 22.64 -12.26
N THR A 169 11.04 21.85 -13.02
CA THR A 169 10.60 21.31 -14.31
C THR A 169 10.47 19.79 -14.28
N SER A 170 9.90 19.23 -15.32
CA SER A 170 9.81 17.79 -15.52
C SER A 170 11.09 17.16 -16.10
N GLN A 171 12.21 17.88 -16.15
CA GLN A 171 13.47 17.41 -16.72
C GLN A 171 13.96 16.11 -16.07
N TYR A 172 13.90 16.04 -14.76
CA TYR A 172 14.34 14.87 -14.00
C TYR A 172 13.13 14.10 -13.49
N ARG A 173 13.01 12.84 -13.90
CA ARG A 173 11.93 11.97 -13.44
C ARG A 173 11.99 11.75 -11.92
N TRP A 174 13.21 11.69 -11.37
CA TRP A 174 13.51 11.67 -9.93
C TRP A 174 14.86 12.33 -9.64
N LEU A 175 15.04 12.77 -8.39
CA LEU A 175 16.31 13.31 -7.93
C LEU A 175 17.26 12.24 -7.37
N ALA A 176 16.75 11.07 -7.01
CA ALA A 176 17.54 9.88 -6.73
C ALA A 176 16.76 8.63 -7.13
N HIS A 177 17.47 7.59 -7.51
CA HIS A 177 16.85 6.32 -7.87
C HIS A 177 16.50 5.52 -6.61
N CYS A 178 15.27 5.02 -6.54
CA CYS A 178 14.83 4.04 -5.55
C CYS A 178 15.30 2.66 -6.02
N GLY A 179 16.50 2.25 -5.61
CA GLY A 179 17.15 1.01 -6.01
C GLY A 179 17.24 0.01 -4.87
N HIS A 180 18.37 -0.70 -4.77
CA HIS A 180 18.54 -1.72 -3.75
C HIS A 180 19.92 -1.64 -3.06
N ASP A 181 19.95 -2.12 -1.81
CA ASP A 181 21.17 -2.23 -1.03
C ASP A 181 21.90 -0.87 -0.92
N MET A 182 21.20 0.12 -0.40
CA MET A 182 21.71 1.49 -0.25
C MET A 182 21.29 2.11 1.08
N VAL A 183 22.13 3.01 1.55
CA VAL A 183 21.78 3.95 2.64
C VAL A 183 21.95 5.36 2.11
N ILE A 184 20.91 6.18 2.20
CA ILE A 184 20.93 7.61 1.83
C ILE A 184 20.65 8.41 3.10
N SER A 185 21.62 9.22 3.54
CA SER A 185 21.50 9.96 4.80
C SER A 185 21.99 11.40 4.72
N ASP A 186 21.40 12.27 5.54
CA ASP A 186 21.84 13.66 5.71
C ASP A 186 21.80 14.51 4.43
N LEU A 187 20.97 14.18 3.46
CA LEU A 187 20.81 14.88 2.18
C LEU A 187 19.48 15.63 2.10
N GLU A 188 19.43 16.66 1.27
CA GLU A 188 18.20 17.38 0.93
C GLU A 188 17.86 17.22 -0.56
N PHE A 189 16.62 16.86 -0.88
CA PHE A 189 16.04 16.76 -2.22
C PHE A 189 14.96 17.81 -2.37
N ARG A 190 15.08 18.74 -3.34
CA ARG A 190 14.09 19.80 -3.47
C ARG A 190 13.86 20.30 -4.89
N ASN A 191 12.73 20.98 -5.06
CA ASN A 191 12.39 21.72 -6.27
C ASN A 191 12.43 20.84 -7.54
N ASN A 192 11.91 19.62 -7.49
CA ASN A 192 11.77 18.79 -8.68
C ASN A 192 10.30 18.71 -9.10
N GLY A 193 10.02 18.81 -10.38
CA GLY A 193 8.65 18.77 -10.90
C GLY A 193 7.97 17.41 -10.82
N LEU A 194 8.74 16.34 -10.73
CA LEU A 194 8.23 14.97 -10.63
C LEU A 194 8.55 14.40 -9.24
N HIS A 195 9.37 13.36 -9.14
CA HIS A 195 9.58 12.67 -7.87
C HIS A 195 10.89 13.09 -7.17
N GLY A 196 10.93 12.93 -5.86
CA GLY A 196 12.17 13.05 -5.08
C GLY A 196 13.04 11.81 -5.24
N ILE A 197 12.72 10.73 -4.53
CA ILE A 197 13.34 9.42 -4.70
C ILE A 197 12.27 8.48 -5.27
N ALA A 198 12.52 7.89 -6.44
CA ALA A 198 11.60 6.97 -7.08
C ALA A 198 12.32 6.01 -8.02
N GLY A 199 11.64 4.97 -8.50
CA GLY A 199 12.18 4.02 -9.48
C GLY A 199 11.14 2.98 -9.90
N GLU A 200 11.21 2.51 -11.14
CA GLU A 200 10.23 1.58 -11.71
C GLU A 200 10.25 0.18 -11.06
N GLU A 201 11.40 -0.23 -10.52
CA GLU A 201 11.57 -1.52 -9.86
C GLU A 201 11.34 -1.49 -8.34
N GLY A 202 11.01 -0.30 -7.81
CA GLY A 202 10.80 -0.07 -6.39
C GLY A 202 12.09 -0.12 -5.56
N GLY A 203 11.96 -0.34 -4.26
CA GLY A 203 13.06 -0.36 -3.29
C GLY A 203 13.23 -1.70 -2.60
N ARG A 204 14.50 -2.13 -2.43
CA ARG A 204 14.86 -3.29 -1.60
C ARG A 204 16.09 -2.98 -0.75
N ASN A 205 16.07 -3.38 0.53
CA ASN A 205 17.18 -3.14 1.46
C ASN A 205 17.66 -1.67 1.38
N LEU A 206 16.72 -0.74 1.47
CA LEU A 206 16.93 0.69 1.30
C LEU A 206 16.65 1.42 2.61
N ARG A 207 17.59 2.24 3.06
CA ARG A 207 17.43 3.09 4.23
C ARG A 207 17.59 4.55 3.86
N ILE A 208 16.58 5.35 4.16
CA ILE A 208 16.56 6.79 4.00
C ILE A 208 16.49 7.41 5.40
N GLU A 209 17.52 8.14 5.80
CA GLU A 209 17.69 8.61 7.17
C GLU A 209 18.12 10.09 7.23
N ASN A 210 17.53 10.88 8.13
CA ASN A 210 17.86 12.28 8.35
C ASN A 210 17.82 13.16 7.08
N CYS A 211 17.01 12.77 6.09
CA CYS A 211 16.88 13.49 4.83
C CYS A 211 15.77 14.54 4.88
N ARG A 212 15.88 15.56 4.01
CA ARG A 212 14.85 16.58 3.82
C ARG A 212 14.31 16.52 2.40
N PHE A 213 13.00 16.68 2.25
CA PHE A 213 12.30 16.74 0.97
C PHE A 213 11.44 17.99 0.96
N ALA A 214 11.59 18.84 -0.06
CA ALA A 214 10.84 20.09 -0.09
C ALA A 214 10.44 20.49 -1.52
N LYS A 215 9.18 20.93 -1.69
CA LYS A 215 8.64 21.45 -2.95
C LYS A 215 8.87 20.49 -4.12
N ILE A 216 8.48 19.25 -3.91
CA ILE A 216 8.54 18.15 -4.89
C ILE A 216 7.17 17.96 -5.53
N GLY A 217 7.14 17.70 -6.83
CA GLY A 217 5.95 17.41 -7.61
C GLY A 217 5.37 18.62 -8.32
N GLY A 218 4.18 18.42 -8.87
CA GLY A 218 3.42 19.46 -9.56
C GLY A 218 3.38 19.35 -11.08
N ALA A 219 4.11 18.40 -11.69
CA ALA A 219 3.97 18.11 -13.12
C ALA A 219 2.55 17.62 -13.47
N VAL A 220 2.13 17.84 -14.71
CA VAL A 220 0.78 17.52 -15.15
C VAL A 220 0.69 16.07 -15.61
N TRP A 221 -0.17 15.30 -14.94
CA TRP A 221 -0.52 13.94 -15.35
C TRP A 221 -1.57 13.91 -16.47
N ASP A 222 -2.64 14.67 -16.27
CA ASP A 222 -3.78 14.73 -17.18
C ASP A 222 -4.24 16.19 -17.28
N LYS A 223 -4.02 16.80 -18.44
CA LYS A 223 -4.36 18.20 -18.69
C LYS A 223 -5.88 18.42 -18.74
N ASP A 224 -6.62 17.49 -19.34
CA ASP A 224 -8.06 17.62 -19.54
C ASP A 224 -8.80 17.50 -18.20
N GLN A 225 -8.33 16.63 -17.31
CA GLN A 225 -8.87 16.47 -15.97
C GLN A 225 -8.21 17.40 -14.93
N LYS A 226 -7.25 18.22 -15.34
CA LYS A 226 -6.49 19.12 -14.47
C LYS A 226 -5.78 18.37 -13.31
N ILE A 227 -5.26 17.17 -13.59
CA ILE A 227 -4.56 16.34 -12.61
C ILE A 227 -3.05 16.62 -12.70
N ARG A 228 -2.45 16.88 -11.55
CA ARG A 228 -1.01 17.01 -11.34
C ARG A 228 -0.54 15.97 -10.34
N PHE A 229 0.77 15.67 -10.32
CA PHE A 229 1.32 14.60 -9.48
C PHE A 229 2.79 14.87 -9.08
N GLY A 230 3.37 13.96 -8.31
CA GLY A 230 4.77 13.96 -7.93
C GLY A 230 4.98 13.72 -6.44
N ASN A 231 5.53 12.56 -6.09
CA ASN A 231 5.74 12.08 -4.74
C ASN A 231 7.17 12.37 -4.25
N ALA A 232 7.35 12.59 -2.95
CA ALA A 232 8.71 12.79 -2.44
C ALA A 232 9.50 11.48 -2.36
N PHE A 233 8.88 10.40 -1.88
CA PHE A 233 9.44 9.06 -1.89
C PHE A 233 8.41 8.05 -2.41
N GLU A 234 8.76 7.33 -3.45
CA GLU A 234 7.87 6.36 -4.09
C GLU A 234 8.55 5.03 -4.32
N CYS A 235 7.95 3.95 -3.80
CA CYS A 235 8.26 2.58 -4.17
C CYS A 235 7.23 2.08 -5.18
N TRP A 236 7.61 1.97 -6.45
CA TRP A 236 6.74 1.43 -7.50
C TRP A 236 6.92 -0.09 -7.58
N ASN A 237 5.83 -0.84 -7.49
CA ASN A 237 5.75 -2.31 -7.53
C ASN A 237 6.37 -3.05 -6.33
N VAL A 238 7.47 -2.61 -5.76
CA VAL A 238 8.17 -3.30 -4.69
C VAL A 238 8.59 -2.35 -3.59
N ALA A 239 8.31 -2.73 -2.34
CA ALA A 239 8.87 -2.14 -1.12
C ALA A 239 9.22 -3.30 -0.18
N GLU A 240 10.51 -3.68 -0.14
CA GLU A 240 11.00 -4.82 0.63
C GLU A 240 12.22 -4.42 1.46
N ASN A 241 12.13 -4.50 2.80
CA ASN A 241 13.13 -4.00 3.73
C ASN A 241 13.49 -2.53 3.45
N VAL A 242 12.49 -1.67 3.43
CA VAL A 242 12.65 -0.22 3.20
C VAL A 242 12.35 0.53 4.48
N GLU A 243 13.29 1.34 4.93
CA GLU A 243 13.18 2.17 6.12
C GLU A 243 13.29 3.65 5.76
N VAL A 244 12.33 4.46 6.22
CA VAL A 244 12.31 5.92 6.08
C VAL A 244 12.20 6.52 7.47
N GLU A 245 13.30 7.06 7.99
CA GLU A 245 13.39 7.47 9.38
C GLU A 245 14.02 8.86 9.55
N HIS A 246 13.53 9.61 10.55
CA HIS A 246 14.06 10.92 10.94
C HIS A 246 14.09 11.94 9.79
N CYS A 247 13.23 11.77 8.79
CA CYS A 247 13.15 12.65 7.63
C CYS A 247 12.12 13.76 7.82
N VAL A 248 12.31 14.84 7.07
CA VAL A 248 11.37 15.97 7.00
C VAL A 248 10.84 16.07 5.57
N PHE A 249 9.53 16.04 5.43
CA PHE A 249 8.81 16.23 4.17
C PHE A 249 7.98 17.50 4.28
N ASP A 250 8.26 18.47 3.43
CA ASP A 250 7.63 19.78 3.52
C ASP A 250 7.17 20.29 2.16
N ASP A 251 5.90 20.63 2.04
CA ASP A 251 5.31 21.22 0.84
C ASP A 251 5.47 20.29 -0.39
N ILE A 252 4.96 19.06 -0.26
CA ILE A 252 4.96 18.05 -1.33
C ILE A 252 3.64 18.15 -2.09
N TYR A 253 3.69 18.08 -3.44
CA TYR A 253 2.50 18.26 -4.24
C TYR A 253 1.47 17.13 -4.09
N ASP A 254 1.92 15.90 -4.15
CA ASP A 254 1.11 14.67 -4.05
C ASP A 254 1.34 13.98 -2.69
N SER A 255 1.72 12.73 -2.66
CA SER A 255 2.02 12.01 -1.42
C SER A 255 3.49 12.13 -1.03
N ALA A 256 3.77 12.31 0.27
CA ALA A 256 5.16 12.37 0.72
C ALA A 256 5.82 11.00 0.62
N VAL A 257 5.18 9.95 1.14
CA VAL A 257 5.66 8.56 1.03
C VAL A 257 4.55 7.71 0.47
N THR A 258 4.86 6.88 -0.54
CA THR A 258 3.86 5.98 -1.14
C THR A 258 4.44 4.65 -1.58
N HIS A 259 3.64 3.59 -1.43
CA HIS A 259 3.82 2.32 -2.10
C HIS A 259 2.62 2.06 -3.00
N GLN A 260 2.89 1.87 -4.27
CA GLN A 260 1.90 1.66 -5.31
C GLN A 260 2.51 0.88 -6.48
N GLY A 261 1.69 0.43 -7.41
CA GLY A 261 2.21 -0.24 -8.60
C GLY A 261 1.13 -0.63 -9.60
N GLY A 262 1.54 -1.36 -10.62
CA GLY A 262 0.68 -1.91 -11.66
C GLY A 262 0.32 -3.38 -11.39
N ALA A 263 0.17 -4.13 -12.49
CA ALA A 263 -0.17 -5.56 -12.44
C ALA A 263 0.88 -6.43 -11.72
N ASP A 264 2.13 -5.98 -11.69
CA ASP A 264 3.26 -6.69 -11.06
C ASP A 264 3.52 -6.22 -9.60
N CYS A 265 2.64 -5.39 -9.04
CA CYS A 265 2.78 -4.88 -7.68
C CYS A 265 2.80 -6.04 -6.68
N LYS A 266 3.72 -5.98 -5.72
CA LYS A 266 3.83 -6.93 -4.61
C LYS A 266 3.43 -6.25 -3.31
N PRO A 267 2.85 -6.98 -2.35
CA PRO A 267 2.61 -6.42 -1.01
C PRO A 267 3.92 -5.92 -0.41
N ALA A 268 3.89 -4.74 0.20
CA ALA A 268 5.05 -4.22 0.91
C ALA A 268 5.43 -5.14 2.07
N TYR A 269 6.73 -5.33 2.27
CA TYR A 269 7.28 -6.17 3.33
C TYR A 269 8.41 -5.47 4.05
N HIS A 270 8.31 -5.32 5.37
CA HIS A 270 9.20 -4.50 6.19
C HIS A 270 9.36 -3.08 5.62
N PHE A 271 8.21 -2.44 5.33
CA PHE A 271 8.15 -1.04 4.93
C PHE A 271 7.90 -0.18 6.17
N LEU A 272 8.96 0.45 6.67
CA LEU A 272 8.98 1.12 7.96
C LEU A 272 9.14 2.63 7.78
N ILE A 273 8.12 3.39 8.18
CA ILE A 273 8.08 4.86 8.06
C ILE A 273 7.94 5.41 9.47
N ARG A 274 9.07 5.80 10.08
CA ARG A 274 9.12 6.09 11.52
C ARG A 274 9.84 7.39 11.87
N ASN A 275 9.37 8.07 12.92
CA ASN A 275 10.02 9.26 13.47
C ASN A 275 10.20 10.41 12.46
N ASN A 276 9.31 10.54 11.47
CA ASN A 276 9.36 11.57 10.44
C ASN A 276 8.46 12.76 10.78
N THR A 277 8.74 13.89 10.16
CA THR A 277 7.86 15.06 10.17
C THR A 277 7.33 15.32 8.76
N PHE A 278 6.02 15.39 8.64
CA PHE A 278 5.31 15.68 7.40
C PHE A 278 4.54 16.99 7.54
N ARG A 279 4.75 17.93 6.61
CA ARG A 279 4.06 19.22 6.59
C ARG A 279 3.57 19.53 5.20
N ARG A 280 2.35 20.05 5.09
CA ARG A 280 1.78 20.54 3.83
C ARG A 280 1.88 19.54 2.67
N CYS A 281 1.70 18.26 2.96
CA CYS A 281 1.63 17.24 1.91
C CYS A 281 0.26 17.28 1.23
N GLY A 282 0.24 17.41 -0.09
CA GLY A 282 -0.96 17.77 -0.85
C GLY A 282 -2.03 16.68 -0.83
N MET A 283 -1.68 15.43 -1.15
CA MET A 283 -2.61 14.32 -1.09
C MET A 283 -2.52 13.60 0.25
N ALA A 284 -1.33 13.17 0.65
CA ALA A 284 -1.13 12.49 1.92
C ALA A 284 0.33 12.57 2.41
N ALA A 285 0.52 12.46 3.75
CA ALA A 285 1.84 12.15 4.30
C ALA A 285 2.24 10.71 3.95
N TYR A 286 1.32 9.77 4.07
CA TYR A 286 1.49 8.38 3.64
C TYR A 286 0.30 7.90 2.81
N GLU A 287 0.59 7.35 1.65
CA GLU A 287 -0.39 6.70 0.78
C GLU A 287 -0.04 5.21 0.62
N GLN A 288 -0.99 4.34 0.94
CA GLN A 288 -0.93 2.92 0.60
C GLN A 288 -2.00 2.60 -0.43
N ARG A 289 -1.57 2.02 -1.57
CA ARG A 289 -2.45 1.72 -2.69
C ARG A 289 -2.22 0.32 -3.22
N ASP A 290 -3.24 -0.23 -3.90
CA ASP A 290 -3.28 -1.46 -4.67
C ASP A 290 -3.25 -2.75 -3.84
N LEU A 291 -2.31 -2.93 -2.93
CA LEU A 291 -2.20 -4.14 -2.11
C LEU A 291 -2.08 -3.81 -0.62
N LEU A 292 -2.69 -4.65 0.22
CA LEU A 292 -2.44 -4.60 1.66
C LEU A 292 -1.00 -5.04 1.94
N PRO A 293 -0.20 -4.28 2.71
CA PRO A 293 1.16 -4.67 3.06
C PRO A 293 1.18 -5.98 3.84
N THR A 294 2.12 -6.87 3.57
CA THR A 294 2.39 -8.02 4.44
C THR A 294 2.98 -7.58 5.77
N TYR A 295 3.85 -6.57 5.73
CA TYR A 295 4.38 -5.92 6.93
C TYR A 295 4.72 -4.46 6.62
N ALA A 296 4.00 -3.52 7.21
CA ALA A 296 4.32 -2.10 7.14
C ALA A 296 3.97 -1.36 8.44
N GLU A 297 4.75 -0.34 8.76
CA GLU A 297 4.55 0.52 9.92
C GLU A 297 4.65 1.99 9.54
N PHE A 298 3.66 2.76 9.92
CA PHE A 298 3.70 4.22 9.94
C PHE A 298 3.56 4.65 11.40
N THR A 299 4.69 4.89 12.07
CA THR A 299 4.72 5.00 13.52
C THR A 299 5.59 6.17 14.01
N ASP A 300 5.20 6.76 15.13
CA ASP A 300 5.94 7.82 15.80
C ASP A 300 6.18 9.06 14.91
N ASN A 301 5.32 9.30 13.90
CA ASN A 301 5.42 10.43 12.99
C ASN A 301 4.62 11.64 13.50
N VAL A 302 5.05 12.82 13.08
CA VAL A 302 4.32 14.09 13.28
C VAL A 302 3.84 14.57 11.90
N CYS A 303 2.53 14.76 11.76
CA CYS A 303 1.89 15.18 10.51
C CYS A 303 1.10 16.46 10.75
N GLU A 304 1.37 17.51 9.95
CA GLU A 304 0.81 18.85 10.11
C GLU A 304 0.30 19.40 8.77
N ASP A 305 -0.79 20.14 8.79
CA ASP A 305 -1.31 20.96 7.69
C ASP A 305 -1.50 20.19 6.37
N ALA A 306 -2.06 18.96 6.45
CA ALA A 306 -2.28 18.13 5.26
C ALA A 306 -3.17 18.83 4.22
N GLY A 307 -2.76 18.73 2.94
CA GLY A 307 -3.45 19.35 1.82
C GLY A 307 -3.23 20.86 1.69
N GLU A 308 -2.42 21.46 2.52
CA GLU A 308 -1.97 22.84 2.35
C GLU A 308 -0.68 22.94 1.51
N GLY A 309 -0.15 24.14 1.32
CA GLY A 309 1.03 24.38 0.49
C GLY A 309 0.70 24.63 -0.98
N PHE A 310 1.69 24.46 -1.86
CA PHE A 310 1.52 24.83 -3.27
C PHE A 310 0.57 23.93 -4.05
N SER A 311 0.23 22.76 -3.53
CA SER A 311 -0.80 21.88 -4.11
C SER A 311 -2.20 22.50 -4.11
N ARG A 312 -2.41 23.56 -3.31
CA ARG A 312 -3.68 24.30 -3.22
C ARG A 312 -3.75 25.54 -4.08
N LEU A 313 -2.64 25.92 -4.69
CA LEU A 313 -2.58 27.15 -5.47
C LEU A 313 -3.28 26.98 -6.83
N GLY A 314 -4.10 27.95 -7.18
CA GLY A 314 -4.92 27.93 -8.38
C GLY A 314 -6.14 27.02 -8.22
N GLU A 315 -6.71 26.58 -9.34
CA GLU A 315 -7.86 25.67 -9.37
C GLU A 315 -7.44 24.18 -9.36
N THR A 316 -6.19 23.93 -9.11
CA THR A 316 -5.63 22.57 -9.11
C THR A 316 -5.70 21.96 -7.73
N MET A 317 -6.05 20.71 -7.67
CA MET A 317 -5.88 19.85 -6.49
C MET A 317 -5.18 18.58 -6.93
N PRO A 318 -4.41 17.92 -6.04
CA PRO A 318 -3.93 16.59 -6.35
C PRO A 318 -5.12 15.72 -6.74
N ARG A 319 -5.07 15.14 -7.94
CA ARG A 319 -6.05 14.20 -8.47
C ARG A 319 -7.52 14.61 -8.29
N ARG A 320 -7.90 15.76 -8.81
CA ARG A 320 -9.29 16.18 -8.86
C ARG A 320 -9.98 15.53 -10.06
N SER A 321 -10.76 14.49 -9.85
CA SER A 321 -11.67 13.95 -10.87
C SER A 321 -12.93 13.37 -10.21
N GLU A 322 -13.99 13.17 -11.00
CA GLU A 322 -15.22 12.52 -10.53
C GLU A 322 -14.98 11.06 -10.06
N ILE A 323 -13.90 10.42 -10.55
CA ILE A 323 -13.48 9.08 -10.13
C ILE A 323 -12.90 9.06 -8.71
N TRP A 324 -12.44 10.21 -8.22
CA TRP A 324 -11.82 10.37 -6.92
C TRP A 324 -12.71 11.25 -6.05
N PRO A 325 -13.74 10.66 -5.41
CA PRO A 325 -14.58 11.40 -4.49
C PRO A 325 -13.71 11.87 -3.33
N GLN A 326 -13.43 13.09 -3.28
CA GLN A 326 -12.51 13.75 -2.42
C GLN A 326 -13.21 14.31 -1.20
N PRO A 327 -12.59 14.79 -0.15
CA PRO A 327 -11.44 15.71 -0.22
C PRO A 327 -10.07 15.01 -0.18
N MET A 328 -9.06 15.60 -0.86
CA MET A 328 -7.64 15.28 -0.68
C MET A 328 -7.04 16.15 0.43
N GLY A 329 -5.87 15.78 0.92
CA GLY A 329 -5.24 16.43 2.05
C GLY A 329 -5.45 15.65 3.33
N HIS A 330 -5.16 14.36 3.28
CA HIS A 330 -5.18 13.46 4.42
C HIS A 330 -3.76 13.32 5.00
N HIS A 331 -3.65 12.92 6.25
CA HIS A 331 -2.34 12.47 6.74
C HIS A 331 -2.03 11.05 6.28
N VAL A 332 -3.01 10.15 6.35
CA VAL A 332 -2.88 8.79 5.79
C VAL A 332 -4.04 8.52 4.84
N PHE A 333 -3.71 8.06 3.64
CA PHE A 333 -4.69 7.71 2.62
C PHE A 333 -4.55 6.26 2.18
N LEU A 334 -5.61 5.47 2.40
CA LEU A 334 -5.67 4.04 2.11
C LEU A 334 -6.72 3.79 1.04
N TRP A 335 -6.30 3.29 -0.14
CA TRP A 335 -7.24 3.13 -1.24
C TRP A 335 -6.85 2.05 -2.25
N ARG A 336 -7.90 1.45 -2.87
CA ARG A 336 -7.79 0.32 -3.80
C ARG A 336 -7.10 -0.91 -3.22
N ILE A 337 -7.01 -1.04 -1.90
CA ILE A 337 -6.35 -2.18 -1.30
C ILE A 337 -7.14 -3.43 -1.60
N SER A 338 -6.52 -4.37 -2.29
CA SER A 338 -7.01 -5.70 -2.58
C SER A 338 -6.08 -6.74 -1.96
N HIS A 339 -6.61 -7.93 -1.75
CA HIS A 339 -5.94 -9.10 -1.18
C HIS A 339 -5.57 -8.97 0.30
N ALA A 340 -6.30 -9.72 1.11
CA ALA A 340 -5.97 -10.02 2.48
C ALA A 340 -5.64 -11.52 2.56
N THR A 341 -4.48 -11.86 3.10
CA THR A 341 -4.06 -13.25 3.35
C THR A 341 -4.32 -13.67 4.79
N GLY A 342 -4.61 -12.70 5.67
CA GLY A 342 -4.81 -12.88 7.10
C GLY A 342 -3.51 -12.91 7.92
N ASN A 343 -2.39 -12.67 7.29
CA ASN A 343 -1.06 -12.61 7.94
C ASN A 343 -0.42 -11.22 7.83
N GLU A 344 -1.23 -10.22 7.55
CA GLU A 344 -0.78 -8.85 7.39
C GLU A 344 -0.51 -8.21 8.76
N HIS A 345 0.55 -7.43 8.81
CA HIS A 345 0.84 -6.48 9.88
C HIS A 345 0.91 -5.09 9.28
N PHE A 346 -0.12 -4.27 9.50
CA PHE A 346 -0.15 -2.90 9.03
C PHE A 346 -0.51 -1.97 10.20
N ALA A 347 0.51 -1.31 10.75
CA ALA A 347 0.38 -0.49 11.95
C ALA A 347 0.46 1.01 11.65
N LEU A 348 -0.51 1.76 12.15
CA LEU A 348 -0.53 3.23 12.18
C LEU A 348 -0.59 3.65 13.66
N CYS A 349 0.57 3.70 14.34
CA CYS A 349 0.62 3.78 15.80
C CYS A 349 1.49 4.94 16.30
N ARG A 350 1.11 5.52 17.42
CA ARG A 350 1.85 6.58 18.13
C ARG A 350 2.15 7.83 17.32
N ASN A 351 1.39 8.07 16.24
CA ASN A 351 1.53 9.28 15.43
C ASN A 351 0.82 10.47 16.08
N THR A 352 1.29 11.67 15.75
CA THR A 352 0.57 12.92 16.05
C THR A 352 0.03 13.48 14.75
N PHE A 353 -1.30 13.51 14.62
CA PHE A 353 -2.02 14.03 13.48
C PHE A 353 -2.57 15.42 13.80
N GLY A 354 -1.91 16.46 13.30
CA GLY A 354 -2.33 17.85 13.36
C GLY A 354 -3.41 18.18 12.34
N ASP A 355 -3.53 19.46 11.99
CA ASP A 355 -4.60 19.94 11.11
C ASP A 355 -4.57 19.29 9.71
N ALA A 356 -5.75 18.92 9.23
CA ALA A 356 -6.02 18.48 7.87
C ALA A 356 -7.29 19.19 7.36
N PRO A 357 -7.21 20.51 7.05
CA PRO A 357 -8.38 21.37 6.88
C PRO A 357 -9.32 20.92 5.76
N TYR A 358 -8.85 20.13 4.84
CA TYR A 358 -9.58 19.64 3.68
C TYR A 358 -9.85 18.14 3.71
N GLY A 359 -9.31 17.43 4.67
CA GLY A 359 -9.34 15.98 4.72
C GLY A 359 -9.45 15.41 6.14
N ALA A 360 -8.71 14.35 6.41
CA ALA A 360 -8.77 13.57 7.65
C ALA A 360 -7.39 13.13 8.12
N ALA A 361 -7.27 12.71 9.39
CA ALA A 361 -6.08 12.02 9.85
C ALA A 361 -5.89 10.70 9.10
N VAL A 362 -6.91 9.85 9.04
CA VAL A 362 -6.89 8.59 8.29
C VAL A 362 -8.13 8.53 7.41
N TYR A 363 -7.92 8.40 6.11
CA TYR A 363 -9.01 8.26 5.15
C TYR A 363 -8.84 6.97 4.35
N SER A 364 -9.80 6.06 4.49
CA SER A 364 -9.85 4.81 3.75
C SER A 364 -11.07 4.76 2.84
N VAL A 365 -10.87 4.30 1.61
CA VAL A 365 -11.94 3.97 0.65
C VAL A 365 -12.00 2.46 0.38
N ASN A 366 -11.45 1.67 1.28
CA ASN A 366 -11.40 0.21 1.20
C ASN A 366 -12.67 -0.44 1.76
N THR A 367 -12.72 -1.77 1.65
CA THR A 367 -13.76 -2.57 2.31
C THR A 367 -13.53 -2.63 3.82
N PRO A 368 -14.58 -2.83 4.62
CA PRO A 368 -14.43 -3.03 6.07
C PRO A 368 -13.49 -4.20 6.44
N GLU A 369 -13.41 -5.22 5.60
CA GLU A 369 -12.52 -6.36 5.82
C GLU A 369 -11.05 -5.97 5.72
N ALA A 370 -10.68 -5.17 4.72
CA ALA A 370 -9.32 -4.65 4.56
C ALA A 370 -8.96 -3.67 5.69
N ASP A 371 -9.89 -2.80 6.05
CA ASP A 371 -9.67 -1.81 7.12
C ASP A 371 -9.44 -2.44 8.49
N ARG A 372 -10.05 -3.60 8.78
CA ARG A 372 -9.84 -4.33 10.05
C ARG A 372 -8.41 -4.83 10.25
N LEU A 373 -7.64 -4.94 9.18
CA LEU A 373 -6.25 -5.37 9.23
C LEU A 373 -5.29 -4.20 9.46
N VAL A 374 -5.81 -2.98 9.50
CA VAL A 374 -5.05 -1.78 9.84
C VAL A 374 -5.11 -1.58 11.35
N HIS A 375 -3.97 -1.74 11.99
CA HIS A 375 -3.84 -1.57 13.43
C HIS A 375 -3.61 -0.10 13.79
N LEU A 376 -4.52 0.49 14.57
CA LEU A 376 -4.47 1.88 15.02
C LEU A 376 -4.30 1.92 16.53
N GLU A 377 -3.16 2.43 17.02
CA GLU A 377 -2.90 2.45 18.47
C GLU A 377 -2.15 3.72 18.88
N GLU A 378 -2.51 4.28 20.03
CA GLU A 378 -1.84 5.39 20.70
C GLU A 378 -1.63 6.66 19.85
N ASN A 379 -2.38 6.85 18.77
CA ASN A 379 -2.30 8.08 17.97
C ASN A 379 -2.93 9.27 18.73
N ARG A 380 -2.40 10.47 18.50
CA ARG A 380 -2.90 11.73 19.02
C ARG A 380 -3.50 12.57 17.90
N TYR A 381 -4.61 13.25 18.19
CA TYR A 381 -5.38 14.02 17.22
C TYR A 381 -5.60 15.47 17.71
N PRO A 382 -4.54 16.30 17.83
CA PRO A 382 -4.68 17.71 18.24
C PRO A 382 -5.24 18.59 17.11
N MET A 383 -6.15 18.04 16.30
CA MET A 383 -6.72 18.69 15.13
C MET A 383 -7.73 19.77 15.55
N GLN A 384 -7.63 20.96 14.98
CA GLN A 384 -8.59 22.05 15.14
C GLN A 384 -9.30 22.39 13.83
N ARG A 385 -8.63 22.20 12.69
CA ARG A 385 -9.14 22.42 11.34
C ARG A 385 -9.11 21.10 10.57
N TYR A 386 -10.25 20.48 10.38
CA TYR A 386 -10.38 19.23 9.64
C TYR A 386 -11.82 19.04 9.13
N THR A 387 -12.00 18.26 8.07
CA THR A 387 -13.32 17.88 7.56
C THR A 387 -13.90 16.73 8.39
N LEU A 388 -13.06 15.74 8.71
CA LEU A 388 -13.37 14.65 9.63
C LEU A 388 -12.04 14.08 10.19
N VAL A 389 -12.11 13.43 11.35
CA VAL A 389 -10.93 12.79 11.95
C VAL A 389 -10.54 11.55 11.16
N GLY A 390 -11.51 10.74 10.76
CA GLY A 390 -11.24 9.56 9.97
C GLY A 390 -12.45 9.05 9.19
N ARG A 391 -12.15 8.26 8.15
CA ARG A 391 -13.09 7.38 7.48
C ARG A 391 -12.46 6.01 7.41
N MET A 392 -13.09 5.04 8.04
CA MET A 392 -12.73 3.63 7.96
C MET A 392 -13.98 2.75 8.12
N TYR A 393 -13.93 1.53 7.65
CA TYR A 393 -15.06 0.58 7.74
C TYR A 393 -16.33 1.09 7.04
N GLY A 394 -16.19 1.99 6.06
CA GLY A 394 -17.31 2.67 5.42
C GLY A 394 -18.03 3.69 6.30
N ILE A 395 -17.46 4.09 7.43
CA ILE A 395 -18.04 5.01 8.41
C ILE A 395 -17.18 6.27 8.51
N ASP A 396 -17.85 7.43 8.54
CA ASP A 396 -17.22 8.73 8.78
C ASP A 396 -17.22 9.05 10.28
N TYR A 397 -16.08 9.49 10.77
CA TYR A 397 -15.86 9.91 12.15
C TYR A 397 -15.61 11.41 12.19
N PRO A 398 -16.61 12.21 12.60
CA PRO A 398 -16.52 13.67 12.55
C PRO A 398 -15.69 14.29 13.67
N ASP A 399 -15.39 13.54 14.73
CA ASP A 399 -14.64 14.04 15.89
C ASP A 399 -13.75 12.97 16.55
N PRO A 400 -12.70 13.39 17.31
CA PRO A 400 -11.81 12.45 18.01
C PRO A 400 -12.53 11.53 18.99
N SER A 401 -13.55 12.01 19.67
CA SER A 401 -14.27 11.25 20.69
C SER A 401 -15.02 10.05 20.09
N ALA A 402 -15.74 10.29 18.97
CA ALA A 402 -16.41 9.23 18.23
C ALA A 402 -15.40 8.20 17.67
N TRP A 403 -14.27 8.68 17.16
CA TRP A 403 -13.18 7.86 16.65
C TRP A 403 -12.56 6.97 17.71
N GLU A 404 -12.22 7.54 18.87
CA GLU A 404 -11.64 6.81 20.00
C GLU A 404 -12.62 5.81 20.62
N SER A 405 -13.90 6.18 20.77
CA SER A 405 -14.95 5.29 21.29
C SER A 405 -15.09 4.05 20.42
N ARG A 406 -15.13 4.23 19.10
CA ARG A 406 -15.21 3.12 18.15
C ARG A 406 -14.00 2.18 18.23
N ARG A 407 -12.81 2.72 18.32
CA ARG A 407 -11.58 1.94 18.48
C ARG A 407 -11.59 1.12 19.76
N LYS A 408 -12.07 1.69 20.85
CA LYS A 408 -12.21 0.99 22.12
C LYS A 408 -13.20 -0.18 22.01
N GLU A 409 -14.36 0.05 21.38
CA GLU A 409 -15.36 -1.01 21.12
C GLU A 409 -14.79 -2.14 20.25
N GLU A 410 -13.97 -1.82 19.27
CA GLU A 410 -13.32 -2.81 18.40
C GLU A 410 -12.24 -3.61 19.12
N SER A 411 -11.39 -2.94 19.91
CA SER A 411 -10.40 -3.61 20.77
C SER A 411 -11.06 -4.51 21.82
N GLU A 412 -12.15 -4.06 22.42
CA GLU A 412 -12.94 -4.88 23.35
C GLU A 412 -13.60 -6.07 22.63
N ARG A 413 -14.10 -5.89 21.40
CA ARG A 413 -14.61 -6.98 20.55
C ARG A 413 -13.52 -7.98 20.18
N GLU A 414 -12.33 -7.53 19.84
CA GLU A 414 -11.18 -8.40 19.54
C GLU A 414 -10.72 -9.15 20.80
N SER A 415 -10.68 -8.50 21.95
CA SER A 415 -10.35 -9.15 23.23
C SER A 415 -11.43 -10.15 23.70
N LEU A 416 -12.68 -9.97 23.24
CA LEU A 416 -13.80 -10.88 23.46
C LEU A 416 -13.91 -11.96 22.37
N MET A 417 -13.07 -11.95 21.34
CA MET A 417 -13.06 -13.00 20.32
C MET A 417 -12.62 -14.31 20.99
N LYS A 418 -13.62 -15.12 21.28
CA LYS A 418 -13.44 -16.46 21.81
C LYS A 418 -12.61 -17.28 20.83
N VAL A 419 -11.50 -17.85 21.30
CA VAL A 419 -10.78 -18.87 20.55
C VAL A 419 -11.69 -20.10 20.42
N PHE A 420 -12.13 -20.40 19.21
CA PHE A 420 -12.98 -21.57 18.94
C PHE A 420 -12.17 -22.85 19.09
N THR A 421 -12.62 -23.72 19.99
CA THR A 421 -12.06 -25.07 20.08
C THR A 421 -12.64 -25.98 19.00
N VAL A 422 -11.80 -26.83 18.41
CA VAL A 422 -12.14 -27.64 17.24
C VAL A 422 -11.89 -29.12 17.50
N ALA A 423 -12.90 -29.95 17.22
CA ALA A 423 -12.79 -31.39 17.14
C ALA A 423 -12.81 -31.81 15.67
N LEU A 424 -11.75 -32.48 15.20
CA LEU A 424 -11.64 -32.97 13.83
C LEU A 424 -12.17 -34.40 13.73
N ILE A 425 -13.10 -34.64 12.80
CA ILE A 425 -13.62 -35.93 12.43
C ILE A 425 -13.24 -36.23 10.97
N GLY A 426 -12.29 -37.16 10.77
CA GLY A 426 -11.68 -37.43 9.47
C GLY A 426 -10.38 -36.62 9.30
N ALA A 427 -9.25 -37.25 9.60
CA ALA A 427 -7.91 -36.63 9.56
C ALA A 427 -7.16 -36.96 8.26
N GLY A 428 -7.85 -37.24 7.18
CA GLY A 428 -7.30 -37.37 5.85
C GLY A 428 -6.82 -36.03 5.28
N ASN A 429 -6.47 -35.98 4.00
CA ASN A 429 -5.88 -34.80 3.35
C ASN A 429 -6.67 -33.50 3.61
N ARG A 430 -8.01 -33.53 3.52
CA ARG A 430 -8.83 -32.32 3.78
C ARG A 430 -8.84 -31.90 5.24
N GLY A 431 -8.99 -32.86 6.16
CA GLY A 431 -8.93 -32.55 7.59
C GLY A 431 -7.57 -31.97 7.99
N GLU A 432 -6.49 -32.50 7.46
CA GLU A 432 -5.15 -31.99 7.67
C GLU A 432 -5.00 -30.55 7.16
N ILE A 433 -5.44 -30.25 5.93
CA ILE A 433 -5.38 -28.88 5.36
C ILE A 433 -6.13 -27.89 6.25
N TYR A 434 -7.34 -28.22 6.70
CA TYR A 434 -8.11 -27.31 7.56
C TYR A 434 -7.41 -27.06 8.89
N THR A 435 -6.87 -28.09 9.53
CA THR A 435 -6.18 -27.93 10.81
C THR A 435 -4.84 -27.24 10.66
N ASP A 436 -4.13 -27.39 9.54
CA ASP A 436 -2.91 -26.65 9.22
C ASP A 436 -3.21 -25.15 9.08
N ILE A 437 -4.28 -24.79 8.36
CA ILE A 437 -4.74 -23.39 8.27
C ILE A 437 -5.12 -22.86 9.67
N MET A 438 -5.90 -23.61 10.46
CA MET A 438 -6.28 -23.21 11.81
C MET A 438 -5.06 -23.02 12.74
N LYS A 439 -3.99 -23.76 12.53
CA LYS A 439 -2.74 -23.60 13.27
C LYS A 439 -2.03 -22.28 12.96
N THR A 440 -2.24 -21.70 11.78
CA THR A 440 -1.72 -20.37 11.44
C THR A 440 -2.56 -19.24 12.04
N LEU A 441 -3.72 -19.55 12.64
CA LEU A 441 -4.67 -18.61 13.26
C LEU A 441 -4.94 -18.96 14.73
N PRO A 442 -3.91 -19.02 15.58
CA PRO A 442 -4.04 -19.50 16.97
C PRO A 442 -4.92 -18.61 17.85
N GLU A 443 -5.09 -17.36 17.49
CA GLU A 443 -5.98 -16.39 18.13
C GLU A 443 -7.46 -16.67 17.84
N LYS A 444 -7.75 -17.42 16.77
CA LYS A 444 -9.13 -17.76 16.34
C LYS A 444 -9.50 -19.20 16.60
N PHE A 445 -8.56 -20.13 16.43
CA PHE A 445 -8.83 -21.56 16.46
C PHE A 445 -7.80 -22.34 17.28
N ARG A 446 -8.28 -23.37 17.96
CA ARG A 446 -7.45 -24.37 18.64
C ARG A 446 -8.03 -25.76 18.43
N VAL A 447 -7.33 -26.61 17.70
CA VAL A 447 -7.67 -28.03 17.57
C VAL A 447 -7.42 -28.72 18.91
N VAL A 448 -8.43 -29.40 19.44
CA VAL A 448 -8.40 -30.03 20.78
C VAL A 448 -8.70 -31.51 20.77
N ALA A 449 -9.26 -32.07 19.69
CA ALA A 449 -9.55 -33.49 19.58
C ALA A 449 -9.50 -33.93 18.10
N VAL A 450 -9.22 -35.23 17.88
CA VAL A 450 -9.22 -35.84 16.55
C VAL A 450 -9.81 -37.24 16.60
N ALA A 451 -10.58 -37.57 15.55
CA ALA A 451 -11.08 -38.95 15.30
C ALA A 451 -10.81 -39.36 13.86
N ASP A 452 -10.10 -40.46 13.65
CA ASP A 452 -9.87 -41.08 12.35
C ASP A 452 -9.51 -42.56 12.53
N PRO A 453 -10.01 -43.51 11.71
CA PRO A 453 -9.64 -44.92 11.81
C PRO A 453 -8.16 -45.19 11.51
N ASN A 454 -7.49 -44.35 10.71
CA ASN A 454 -6.11 -44.50 10.35
C ASN A 454 -5.18 -43.94 11.44
N GLU A 455 -4.36 -44.80 12.02
CA GLU A 455 -3.43 -44.43 13.09
C GLU A 455 -2.43 -43.35 12.67
N ASN A 456 -1.88 -43.41 11.46
CA ASN A 456 -0.91 -42.43 10.97
C ASN A 456 -1.54 -41.03 10.84
N HIS A 457 -2.78 -40.95 10.37
CA HIS A 457 -3.51 -39.69 10.28
C HIS A 457 -3.75 -39.10 11.70
N ARG A 458 -4.21 -39.91 12.64
CA ARG A 458 -4.41 -39.47 14.04
C ARG A 458 -3.13 -38.95 14.67
N ARG A 459 -2.04 -39.72 14.56
CA ARG A 459 -0.73 -39.34 15.13
C ARG A 459 -0.19 -38.06 14.51
N ASN A 460 -0.38 -37.85 13.21
CA ASN A 460 0.03 -36.63 12.55
C ASN A 460 -0.66 -35.40 13.16
N ILE A 461 -1.99 -35.44 13.28
CA ILE A 461 -2.76 -34.34 13.90
C ILE A 461 -2.43 -34.21 15.38
N GLN A 462 -2.31 -35.31 16.12
CA GLN A 462 -1.92 -35.31 17.53
C GLN A 462 -0.60 -34.56 17.75
N ASN A 463 0.41 -34.90 16.99
CA ASN A 463 1.74 -34.28 17.11
C ASN A 463 1.72 -32.82 16.68
N LYS A 464 1.04 -32.49 15.56
CA LYS A 464 0.95 -31.11 15.06
C LYS A 464 0.27 -30.14 16.05
N HIS A 465 -0.71 -30.63 16.80
CA HIS A 465 -1.53 -29.81 17.70
C HIS A 465 -1.32 -30.13 19.19
N ASN A 466 -0.33 -30.98 19.51
CA ASN A 466 0.00 -31.39 20.88
C ASN A 466 -1.20 -31.94 21.66
N LEU A 467 -2.00 -32.83 21.02
CA LEU A 467 -3.19 -33.37 21.65
C LEU A 467 -2.84 -34.45 22.69
N PRO A 468 -3.47 -34.47 23.86
CA PRO A 468 -3.30 -35.55 24.81
C PRO A 468 -3.93 -36.86 24.26
N ASP A 469 -3.43 -38.01 24.68
CA ASP A 469 -3.94 -39.31 24.22
C ASP A 469 -5.46 -39.49 24.48
N SER A 470 -5.95 -38.89 25.55
CA SER A 470 -7.39 -38.89 25.91
C SER A 470 -8.29 -38.15 24.93
N HIS A 471 -7.71 -37.38 24.00
CA HIS A 471 -8.43 -36.61 22.98
C HIS A 471 -8.18 -37.11 21.55
N VAL A 472 -7.65 -38.35 21.43
CA VAL A 472 -7.34 -39.03 20.15
C VAL A 472 -8.18 -40.28 20.06
N PHE A 473 -9.14 -40.31 19.11
CA PHE A 473 -10.15 -41.35 19.02
C PHE A 473 -10.02 -42.16 17.72
N HIS A 474 -10.35 -43.44 17.77
CA HIS A 474 -10.35 -44.29 16.56
C HIS A 474 -11.56 -44.03 15.67
N THR A 475 -12.67 -43.65 16.27
CA THR A 475 -13.93 -43.45 15.57
C THR A 475 -14.60 -42.14 15.99
N TRP A 476 -15.40 -41.56 15.10
CA TRP A 476 -16.21 -40.41 15.44
C TRP A 476 -17.24 -40.70 16.53
N GLN A 477 -17.71 -41.95 16.63
CA GLN A 477 -18.63 -42.40 17.68
C GLN A 477 -17.99 -42.28 19.05
N GLU A 478 -16.73 -42.72 19.20
CA GLU A 478 -15.98 -42.59 20.45
C GLU A 478 -15.79 -41.11 20.85
N LEU A 479 -15.47 -40.25 19.88
CA LEU A 479 -15.31 -38.80 20.14
C LEU A 479 -16.64 -38.18 20.57
N LEU A 480 -17.73 -38.44 19.83
CA LEU A 480 -19.05 -37.84 20.10
C LEU A 480 -19.78 -38.49 21.29
N ALA A 481 -19.30 -39.61 21.82
CA ALA A 481 -19.76 -40.17 23.08
C ALA A 481 -19.18 -39.48 24.31
N GLN A 482 -18.12 -38.68 24.15
CA GLN A 482 -17.58 -37.89 25.24
C GLN A 482 -18.49 -36.68 25.54
N PRO A 483 -18.40 -36.10 26.76
CA PRO A 483 -18.92 -34.76 26.99
C PRO A 483 -18.37 -33.83 25.91
N ARG A 484 -19.15 -32.85 25.47
CA ARG A 484 -18.73 -31.91 24.41
C ARG A 484 -17.32 -31.34 24.63
N LEU A 485 -16.36 -31.75 23.80
CA LEU A 485 -14.94 -31.39 23.94
C LEU A 485 -14.58 -30.05 23.28
N ALA A 486 -15.37 -29.61 22.29
CA ALA A 486 -15.05 -28.46 21.46
C ALA A 486 -16.30 -27.63 21.11
N ASP A 487 -16.09 -26.43 20.61
CA ASP A 487 -17.16 -25.57 20.11
C ASP A 487 -17.61 -26.00 18.72
N LEU A 488 -16.66 -26.39 17.87
CA LEU A 488 -16.85 -26.72 16.46
C LEU A 488 -16.42 -28.16 16.19
N ALA A 489 -17.23 -28.90 15.47
CA ALA A 489 -16.85 -30.16 14.84
C ALA A 489 -16.58 -29.92 13.36
N VAL A 490 -15.37 -30.21 12.90
CA VAL A 490 -14.99 -30.23 11.49
C VAL A 490 -15.10 -31.65 11.00
N ILE A 491 -15.99 -31.91 10.03
CA ILE A 491 -16.25 -33.23 9.49
C ILE A 491 -15.69 -33.26 8.05
N ALA A 492 -14.60 -33.99 7.88
CA ALA A 492 -13.86 -34.12 6.62
C ALA A 492 -13.68 -35.62 6.25
N THR A 493 -14.74 -36.39 6.44
CA THR A 493 -14.81 -37.80 6.12
C THR A 493 -15.13 -38.04 4.64
N GLN A 494 -15.38 -39.29 4.26
CA GLN A 494 -15.88 -39.60 2.92
C GLN A 494 -17.39 -39.27 2.82
N ASP A 495 -17.86 -38.94 1.63
CA ASP A 495 -19.23 -38.45 1.34
C ASP A 495 -20.33 -39.26 2.04
N SER A 496 -20.27 -40.63 1.99
CA SER A 496 -21.23 -41.49 2.63
C SER A 496 -21.21 -41.49 4.17
N MET A 497 -20.20 -40.86 4.74
CA MET A 497 -19.99 -40.74 6.18
C MET A 497 -20.18 -39.30 6.68
N HIS A 498 -20.85 -38.44 5.94
CA HIS A 498 -21.15 -37.07 6.33
C HIS A 498 -22.36 -36.97 7.23
N TYR A 499 -23.46 -37.65 6.85
CA TYR A 499 -24.77 -37.47 7.47
C TYR A 499 -24.79 -37.87 8.97
N GLU A 500 -24.41 -39.11 9.31
CA GLU A 500 -24.51 -39.58 10.70
C GLU A 500 -23.67 -38.81 11.70
N PRO A 501 -22.36 -38.57 11.45
CA PRO A 501 -21.56 -37.78 12.39
C PRO A 501 -22.03 -36.33 12.50
N ALA A 502 -22.53 -35.72 11.42
CA ALA A 502 -23.07 -34.37 11.48
C ALA A 502 -24.36 -34.29 12.31
N MET A 503 -25.30 -35.24 12.12
CA MET A 503 -26.51 -35.34 12.94
C MET A 503 -26.19 -35.52 14.43
N LYS A 504 -25.22 -36.35 14.76
CA LYS A 504 -24.79 -36.59 16.14
C LYS A 504 -24.04 -35.40 16.75
N ALA A 505 -23.17 -34.76 15.98
CA ALA A 505 -22.44 -33.57 16.44
C ALA A 505 -23.40 -32.41 16.75
N LEU A 506 -24.39 -32.15 15.87
CA LEU A 506 -25.42 -31.14 16.12
C LEU A 506 -26.22 -31.44 17.40
N ALA A 507 -26.63 -32.71 17.57
CA ALA A 507 -27.37 -33.17 18.77
C ALA A 507 -26.51 -33.05 20.05
N ALA A 508 -25.19 -33.28 19.95
CA ALA A 508 -24.25 -33.12 21.04
C ALA A 508 -23.87 -31.67 21.34
N GLY A 509 -24.45 -30.72 20.58
CA GLY A 509 -24.30 -29.27 20.82
C GLY A 509 -23.08 -28.63 20.15
N TYR A 510 -22.43 -29.32 19.22
CA TYR A 510 -21.37 -28.70 18.40
C TYR A 510 -21.99 -27.82 17.30
N ASP A 511 -21.33 -26.73 16.97
CA ASP A 511 -21.46 -26.14 15.65
C ASP A 511 -20.72 -27.02 14.65
N VAL A 512 -21.12 -27.06 13.38
CA VAL A 512 -20.59 -28.04 12.41
C VAL A 512 -20.09 -27.34 11.16
N LEU A 513 -18.84 -27.63 10.77
CA LEU A 513 -18.28 -27.38 9.45
C LEU A 513 -18.13 -28.71 8.73
N LEU A 514 -18.91 -28.92 7.67
CA LEU A 514 -19.00 -30.18 6.94
C LEU A 514 -18.39 -30.06 5.54
N GLU A 515 -17.53 -31.02 5.16
CA GLU A 515 -17.04 -31.09 3.78
C GLU A 515 -18.22 -31.37 2.80
N LYS A 516 -17.97 -30.87 1.59
CA LYS A 516 -18.92 -31.11 0.47
C LYS A 516 -18.75 -32.55 -0.12
N PRO A 517 -19.81 -33.14 -0.70
CA PRO A 517 -21.18 -32.65 -0.74
C PRO A 517 -21.86 -32.81 0.62
N LEU A 518 -22.89 -32.03 0.87
CA LEU A 518 -23.59 -31.97 2.16
C LEU A 518 -24.05 -33.37 2.64
N ALA A 519 -24.75 -34.09 1.79
CA ALA A 519 -25.21 -35.46 2.03
C ALA A 519 -25.45 -36.17 0.68
N ARG A 520 -25.94 -37.39 0.71
CA ARG A 520 -26.16 -38.22 -0.48
C ARG A 520 -27.56 -38.06 -1.10
N THR A 521 -28.54 -37.69 -0.30
CA THR A 521 -29.91 -37.50 -0.74
C THR A 521 -30.44 -36.14 -0.30
N GLU A 522 -31.53 -35.70 -0.93
CA GLU A 522 -32.20 -34.45 -0.58
C GLU A 522 -32.82 -34.55 0.83
N GLU A 523 -33.38 -35.70 1.18
CA GLU A 523 -33.96 -35.94 2.49
C GLU A 523 -32.92 -35.78 3.59
N GLU A 524 -31.74 -36.37 3.44
CA GLU A 524 -30.62 -36.20 4.39
C GLU A 524 -30.19 -34.72 4.52
N CYS A 525 -30.19 -33.98 3.42
CA CYS A 525 -29.87 -32.55 3.43
C CYS A 525 -30.90 -31.73 4.22
N ILE A 526 -32.19 -32.05 4.02
CA ILE A 526 -33.31 -31.43 4.73
C ILE A 526 -33.23 -31.74 6.23
N GLU A 527 -33.01 -33.02 6.57
CA GLU A 527 -32.91 -33.46 7.96
C GLU A 527 -31.72 -32.78 8.70
N LEU A 528 -30.56 -32.64 8.07
CA LEU A 528 -29.41 -31.92 8.65
C LEU A 528 -29.74 -30.45 8.93
N ARG A 529 -30.42 -29.80 7.99
CA ARG A 529 -30.85 -28.40 8.17
C ARG A 529 -31.84 -28.29 9.34
N GLU A 530 -32.81 -29.14 9.43
CA GLU A 530 -33.81 -29.13 10.49
C GLU A 530 -33.17 -29.50 11.85
N GLN A 531 -32.21 -30.42 11.88
CA GLN A 531 -31.46 -30.78 13.07
C GLN A 531 -30.66 -29.57 13.59
N ALA A 532 -29.96 -28.86 12.71
CA ALA A 532 -29.23 -27.64 13.07
C ALA A 532 -30.15 -26.56 13.69
N ARG A 533 -31.32 -26.34 13.06
CA ARG A 533 -32.36 -25.43 13.58
C ARG A 533 -32.90 -25.87 14.94
N LYS A 534 -33.23 -27.16 15.07
CA LYS A 534 -33.77 -27.75 16.32
C LYS A 534 -32.85 -27.51 17.52
N TYR A 535 -31.54 -27.68 17.32
CA TYR A 535 -30.56 -27.51 18.40
C TYR A 535 -29.94 -26.12 18.46
N GLY A 536 -30.35 -25.17 17.61
CA GLY A 536 -29.82 -23.80 17.55
C GLY A 536 -28.34 -23.78 17.27
N ARG A 537 -27.84 -24.68 16.41
CA ARG A 537 -26.42 -24.77 16.06
C ARG A 537 -26.14 -24.17 14.71
N LYS A 538 -24.93 -23.59 14.56
CA LYS A 538 -24.43 -23.13 13.28
C LYS A 538 -24.00 -24.33 12.45
N PHE A 539 -24.38 -24.35 11.18
CA PHE A 539 -24.08 -25.43 10.25
C PHE A 539 -23.64 -24.85 8.91
N MET A 540 -22.44 -25.17 8.51
CA MET A 540 -21.81 -24.64 7.31
C MET A 540 -21.23 -25.79 6.46
N VAL A 541 -21.38 -25.68 5.14
CA VAL A 541 -20.81 -26.62 4.17
C VAL A 541 -19.60 -25.96 3.49
N CYS A 542 -18.54 -26.74 3.29
CA CYS A 542 -17.28 -26.27 2.70
C CYS A 542 -17.39 -26.05 1.18
N HIS A 543 -18.20 -25.11 0.74
CA HIS A 543 -18.24 -24.65 -0.65
C HIS A 543 -17.11 -23.66 -0.89
N VAL A 544 -15.87 -24.14 -0.90
CA VAL A 544 -14.66 -23.32 -0.87
C VAL A 544 -14.53 -22.37 -2.07
N LEU A 545 -15.06 -22.72 -3.25
CA LEU A 545 -14.99 -21.87 -4.44
C LEU A 545 -15.72 -20.54 -4.25
N ARG A 546 -16.79 -20.51 -3.45
CA ARG A 546 -17.53 -19.26 -3.14
C ARG A 546 -16.68 -18.18 -2.50
N TYR A 547 -15.60 -18.58 -1.84
CA TYR A 547 -14.68 -17.70 -1.11
C TYR A 547 -13.38 -17.41 -1.89
N THR A 548 -13.27 -17.93 -3.13
CA THR A 548 -12.12 -17.60 -3.97
C THR A 548 -12.28 -16.20 -4.57
N PRO A 549 -11.18 -15.47 -4.79
CA PRO A 549 -11.23 -14.12 -5.38
C PRO A 549 -11.99 -14.07 -6.70
N PHE A 550 -11.81 -15.07 -7.55
CA PHE A 550 -12.47 -15.16 -8.85
C PHE A 550 -14.00 -15.23 -8.73
N TYR A 551 -14.52 -16.22 -8.02
CA TYR A 551 -15.99 -16.39 -7.89
C TYR A 551 -16.63 -15.30 -7.04
N SER A 552 -15.94 -14.80 -6.03
CA SER A 552 -16.38 -13.63 -5.26
C SER A 552 -16.55 -12.40 -6.16
N ARG A 553 -15.61 -12.17 -7.08
CA ARG A 553 -15.72 -11.06 -8.04
C ARG A 553 -16.84 -11.26 -9.05
N VAL A 554 -17.01 -12.47 -9.57
CA VAL A 554 -18.15 -12.81 -10.46
C VAL A 554 -19.48 -12.54 -9.75
N LYS A 555 -19.63 -13.02 -8.51
CA LYS A 555 -20.85 -12.79 -7.71
C LYS A 555 -21.10 -11.30 -7.49
N GLN A 556 -20.06 -10.55 -7.17
CA GLN A 556 -20.16 -9.09 -6.98
C GLN A 556 -20.65 -8.39 -8.25
N LEU A 557 -20.09 -8.71 -9.42
CA LEU A 557 -20.51 -8.11 -10.70
C LEU A 557 -21.98 -8.41 -11.03
N ILE A 558 -22.46 -9.60 -10.66
CA ILE A 558 -23.88 -9.97 -10.80
C ILE A 558 -24.73 -9.13 -9.85
N ASP A 559 -24.35 -9.05 -8.57
CA ASP A 559 -25.11 -8.32 -7.54
C ASP A 559 -25.16 -6.81 -7.79
N GLU A 560 -24.09 -6.25 -8.35
CA GLU A 560 -24.01 -4.84 -8.77
C GLU A 560 -24.82 -4.56 -10.04
N GLY A 561 -25.38 -5.58 -10.68
CA GLY A 561 -26.15 -5.44 -11.92
C GLY A 561 -25.31 -5.09 -13.17
N VAL A 562 -24.00 -5.17 -13.09
CA VAL A 562 -23.07 -4.81 -14.19
C VAL A 562 -23.32 -5.65 -15.43
N LEU A 563 -23.73 -6.91 -15.24
CA LEU A 563 -24.02 -7.85 -16.33
C LEU A 563 -25.49 -7.82 -16.79
N GLY A 564 -26.32 -6.97 -16.18
CA GLY A 564 -27.77 -6.95 -16.44
C GLY A 564 -28.46 -8.24 -16.01
N ASP A 565 -29.60 -8.55 -16.63
CA ASP A 565 -30.33 -9.79 -16.38
C ASP A 565 -29.57 -11.00 -16.94
N ILE A 566 -29.27 -11.97 -16.08
CA ILE A 566 -28.54 -13.18 -16.48
C ILE A 566 -29.50 -14.14 -17.20
N VAL A 567 -29.29 -14.29 -18.50
CA VAL A 567 -30.11 -15.17 -19.35
C VAL A 567 -29.53 -16.58 -19.45
N THR A 568 -28.19 -16.67 -19.50
CA THR A 568 -27.51 -17.98 -19.68
C THR A 568 -26.18 -17.96 -18.93
N ILE A 569 -25.88 -19.11 -18.29
CA ILE A 569 -24.56 -19.37 -17.68
C ILE A 569 -23.98 -20.61 -18.35
N VAL A 570 -22.74 -20.51 -18.82
CA VAL A 570 -21.96 -21.66 -19.30
C VAL A 570 -20.76 -21.83 -18.39
N HIS A 571 -20.69 -22.94 -17.68
CA HIS A 571 -19.59 -23.28 -16.80
C HIS A 571 -18.89 -24.56 -17.26
N THR A 572 -17.58 -24.55 -17.25
CA THR A 572 -16.74 -25.70 -17.59
C THR A 572 -15.77 -26.01 -16.46
N GLU A 573 -15.96 -27.17 -15.81
CA GLU A 573 -15.04 -27.67 -14.78
C GLU A 573 -14.10 -28.72 -15.39
N GLY A 574 -12.84 -28.37 -15.57
CA GLY A 574 -11.79 -29.24 -16.10
C GLY A 574 -11.17 -30.13 -15.02
N LEU A 575 -11.36 -31.44 -15.11
CA LEU A 575 -10.70 -32.42 -14.23
C LEU A 575 -9.38 -32.90 -14.83
N GLY A 576 -8.29 -32.72 -14.10
CA GLY A 576 -7.00 -33.29 -14.50
C GLY A 576 -7.02 -34.84 -14.50
N ASN A 577 -6.37 -35.45 -15.50
CA ASN A 577 -6.34 -36.90 -15.68
C ASN A 577 -5.90 -37.71 -14.44
N ILE A 578 -4.93 -37.19 -13.69
CA ILE A 578 -4.44 -37.87 -12.47
C ILE A 578 -5.55 -37.88 -11.42
N HIS A 579 -6.19 -36.73 -11.18
CA HIS A 579 -7.28 -36.63 -10.20
C HIS A 579 -8.47 -37.47 -10.58
N GLN A 580 -8.89 -37.44 -11.84
CA GLN A 580 -9.97 -38.27 -12.33
C GLN A 580 -9.68 -39.78 -12.16
N SER A 581 -8.49 -40.22 -12.60
CA SER A 581 -8.09 -41.63 -12.54
C SER A 581 -7.95 -42.14 -11.10
N HIS A 582 -7.33 -41.36 -10.24
CA HIS A 582 -7.10 -41.74 -8.84
C HIS A 582 -8.39 -41.73 -8.03
N SER A 583 -9.26 -40.73 -8.19
CA SER A 583 -10.43 -40.55 -7.33
C SER A 583 -11.69 -41.23 -7.89
N PHE A 584 -12.04 -40.98 -9.16
CA PHE A 584 -13.32 -41.36 -9.73
C PHE A 584 -13.28 -42.65 -10.57
N VAL A 585 -12.11 -43.17 -10.91
CA VAL A 585 -11.98 -44.44 -11.65
C VAL A 585 -11.47 -45.56 -10.73
N ARG A 586 -10.42 -45.35 -9.98
CA ARG A 586 -9.76 -46.38 -9.14
C ARG A 586 -10.00 -46.21 -7.64
N GLY A 587 -10.39 -45.00 -7.20
CA GLY A 587 -10.53 -44.63 -5.79
C GLY A 587 -11.96 -44.83 -5.27
N ASN A 588 -12.19 -44.23 -4.10
CA ASN A 588 -13.46 -44.40 -3.35
C ASN A 588 -14.69 -43.89 -4.10
N TRP A 589 -14.52 -42.88 -4.96
CA TRP A 589 -15.60 -42.29 -5.77
C TRP A 589 -15.86 -43.03 -7.10
N GLY A 590 -15.14 -44.13 -7.36
CA GLY A 590 -15.38 -44.99 -8.53
C GLY A 590 -16.59 -45.90 -8.41
N ASN A 591 -17.23 -45.96 -7.23
CA ASN A 591 -18.41 -46.79 -6.98
C ASN A 591 -19.54 -45.95 -6.37
N THR A 592 -20.57 -45.68 -7.16
CA THR A 592 -21.73 -44.86 -6.77
C THR A 592 -22.56 -45.47 -5.65
N ALA A 593 -22.46 -46.80 -5.39
CA ALA A 593 -23.10 -47.41 -4.23
C ALA A 593 -22.42 -47.05 -2.90
N LYS A 594 -21.14 -46.61 -2.95
CA LYS A 594 -20.34 -46.23 -1.78
C LYS A 594 -20.11 -44.73 -1.68
N SER A 595 -20.33 -43.98 -2.74
CA SER A 595 -20.08 -42.56 -2.81
C SER A 595 -21.10 -41.88 -3.73
N ASN A 596 -21.03 -40.54 -3.83
CA ASN A 596 -21.82 -39.76 -4.78
C ASN A 596 -21.26 -39.89 -6.20
N PHE A 597 -22.11 -39.65 -7.22
CA PHE A 597 -21.63 -39.56 -8.60
C PHE A 597 -20.78 -38.27 -8.81
N MET A 598 -19.90 -38.33 -9.80
CA MET A 598 -18.87 -37.33 -10.03
C MET A 598 -19.42 -35.88 -10.11
N LEU A 599 -20.55 -35.68 -10.78
CA LEU A 599 -21.16 -34.36 -10.92
C LEU A 599 -21.46 -33.74 -9.53
N LEU A 600 -22.11 -34.50 -8.64
CA LEU A 600 -22.42 -34.03 -7.30
C LEU A 600 -21.17 -33.88 -6.43
N ALA A 601 -20.26 -34.88 -6.48
CA ALA A 601 -19.07 -34.88 -5.65
C ALA A 601 -18.04 -33.82 -6.06
N LYS A 602 -18.04 -33.36 -7.32
CA LYS A 602 -17.06 -32.40 -7.84
C LYS A 602 -17.65 -31.02 -8.10
N SER A 603 -18.80 -30.96 -8.77
CA SER A 603 -19.38 -29.69 -9.26
C SER A 603 -20.48 -29.12 -8.34
N CYS A 604 -20.64 -29.60 -7.12
CA CYS A 604 -21.62 -29.06 -6.18
C CYS A 604 -21.22 -27.66 -5.62
N HIS A 605 -20.04 -27.18 -5.94
CA HIS A 605 -19.61 -25.79 -5.64
C HIS A 605 -20.22 -24.79 -6.63
N ASP A 606 -20.41 -25.22 -7.88
CA ASP A 606 -20.73 -24.42 -9.04
C ASP A 606 -22.23 -24.14 -9.12
#